data_4f3526b7c385f3bd61c2641ec13a9f15
#
_entry.id   4f3526b7c385f3bd61c2641ec13a9f15
#
_cell.length_a   1.000
_cell.length_b   1.000
_cell.length_c   1.000
_cell.angle_alpha   90.00
_cell.angle_beta   90.00
_cell.angle_gamma   90.00
#
_symmetry.space_group_name_H-M   'P 1'
#
loop_
_entity.id
_entity.type
_entity.pdbx_description
1 polymer ?
#
loop_
_entity_poly.entity_id
_entity_poly.type
_entity_poly.pdbx_seq_one_letter_code
_entity_poly.pdbx_strand_id
1 'polypeptide(L)'
;MSALIALSTSSIYPETTSHGFEYASRLGFDAVEVMVGIDAASQDFAKVRSLRDYHEIPVCAVHAPCLLITQRVWGTDPWGKLEMSAEMAHEVGAPVVVVHPPFRWQKEYAAEFIEGIASLEAQTEISFAVENMYP
;
A
#
# COMPACT_ATOMS: atom_id res chain seq x y z
N MET A 1 16.10 -20.19 -3.23
CA MET A 1 14.97 -19.27 -3.35
C MET A 1 15.52 -17.87 -3.60
N SER A 2 15.24 -17.29 -4.75
CA SER A 2 15.67 -15.93 -5.06
C SER A 2 14.67 -14.90 -4.51
N ALA A 3 15.17 -13.74 -4.09
CA ALA A 3 14.34 -12.65 -3.67
C ALA A 3 13.64 -12.01 -4.88
N LEU A 4 12.41 -11.52 -4.67
CA LEU A 4 11.72 -10.72 -5.67
C LEU A 4 12.18 -9.27 -5.56
N ILE A 5 12.38 -8.64 -6.71
CA ILE A 5 12.71 -7.21 -6.77
C ILE A 5 11.51 -6.46 -7.31
N ALA A 6 10.94 -5.60 -6.46
CA ALA A 6 9.74 -4.86 -6.79
C ALA A 6 10.02 -3.39 -7.02
N LEU A 7 9.25 -2.77 -7.93
CA LEU A 7 9.21 -1.33 -8.09
C LEU A 7 8.10 -0.75 -7.24
N SER A 8 8.42 0.23 -6.39
CA SER A 8 7.38 0.99 -5.70
C SER A 8 6.86 2.09 -6.62
N THR A 9 5.54 2.22 -6.75
CA THR A 9 4.96 3.29 -7.57
C THR A 9 5.29 4.68 -7.05
N SER A 10 5.66 4.80 -5.77
CA SER A 10 6.12 6.07 -5.20
C SER A 10 7.49 6.50 -5.71
N SER A 11 8.31 5.55 -6.16
CA SER A 11 9.69 5.84 -6.60
C SER A 11 9.76 6.65 -7.88
N ILE A 12 8.68 6.70 -8.64
CA ILE A 12 8.62 7.44 -9.91
C ILE A 12 7.76 8.70 -9.81
N TYR A 13 7.42 9.11 -8.60
CA TYR A 13 6.66 10.35 -8.39
C TYR A 13 7.34 11.51 -9.17
N PRO A 14 6.60 12.36 -9.91
CA PRO A 14 5.14 12.52 -9.90
C PRO A 14 4.37 11.70 -10.94
N GLU A 15 4.99 10.71 -11.56
CA GLU A 15 4.31 9.82 -12.48
C GLU A 15 3.20 9.02 -11.78
N THR A 16 2.22 8.58 -12.54
CA THR A 16 1.04 7.91 -12.00
C THR A 16 1.29 6.42 -11.71
N THR A 17 0.36 5.80 -10.99
CA THR A 17 0.35 4.35 -10.74
C THR A 17 0.40 3.56 -12.04
N SER A 18 -0.34 3.99 -13.07
CA SER A 18 -0.32 3.33 -14.38
C SER A 18 1.08 3.30 -14.99
N HIS A 19 1.81 4.40 -14.90
CA HIS A 19 3.20 4.47 -15.35
C HIS A 19 4.11 3.56 -14.52
N GLY A 20 3.84 3.41 -13.22
CA GLY A 20 4.59 2.51 -12.37
C GLY A 20 4.52 1.06 -12.82
N PHE A 21 3.34 0.58 -13.17
CA PHE A 21 3.17 -0.76 -13.72
C PHE A 21 3.87 -0.91 -15.06
N GLU A 22 3.75 0.09 -15.93
CA GLU A 22 4.42 0.08 -17.22
C GLU A 22 5.94 -0.01 -17.08
N TYR A 23 6.53 0.84 -16.24
CA TYR A 23 7.98 0.83 -16.02
C TYR A 23 8.46 -0.48 -15.39
N ALA A 24 7.73 -0.99 -14.41
CA ALA A 24 8.08 -2.25 -13.78
C ALA A 24 8.14 -3.39 -14.80
N SER A 25 7.14 -3.47 -15.67
CA SER A 25 7.08 -4.47 -16.72
C SER A 25 8.22 -4.29 -17.74
N ARG A 26 8.44 -3.07 -18.21
CA ARG A 26 9.47 -2.79 -19.22
C ARG A 26 10.89 -2.99 -18.71
N LEU A 27 11.14 -2.69 -17.46
CA LEU A 27 12.48 -2.75 -16.87
C LEU A 27 12.80 -4.10 -16.22
N GLY A 28 11.84 -5.03 -16.23
CA GLY A 28 12.09 -6.39 -15.78
C GLY A 28 12.02 -6.58 -14.27
N PHE A 29 11.26 -5.74 -13.56
CA PHE A 29 10.98 -5.97 -12.15
C PHE A 29 10.08 -7.19 -11.97
N ASP A 30 10.21 -7.86 -10.84
CA ASP A 30 9.43 -9.08 -10.55
C ASP A 30 8.01 -8.75 -10.06
N ALA A 31 7.82 -7.58 -9.47
CA ALA A 31 6.56 -7.20 -8.85
C ALA A 31 6.47 -5.68 -8.70
N VAL A 32 5.28 -5.22 -8.27
CA VAL A 32 5.02 -3.81 -7.96
C VAL A 32 4.54 -3.69 -6.53
N GLU A 33 5.04 -2.71 -5.80
CA GLU A 33 4.42 -2.20 -4.59
C GLU A 33 3.56 -1.00 -4.97
N VAL A 34 2.27 -1.07 -4.72
CA VAL A 34 1.35 0.04 -5.00
C VAL A 34 1.27 0.95 -3.77
N MET A 35 1.73 2.19 -3.93
CA MET A 35 1.53 3.23 -2.93
C MET A 35 0.19 3.89 -3.17
N VAL A 36 -0.73 3.75 -2.23
CA VAL A 36 -2.02 4.45 -2.29
C VAL A 36 -1.76 5.93 -2.00
N GLY A 37 -2.03 6.75 -2.99
CA GLY A 37 -1.73 8.18 -2.94
C GLY A 37 -2.86 9.03 -3.47
N ILE A 38 -2.53 10.24 -3.88
CA ILE A 38 -3.51 11.20 -4.44
C ILE A 38 -3.94 10.85 -5.87
N ASP A 39 -3.17 10.00 -6.53
CA ASP A 39 -3.51 9.48 -7.86
C ASP A 39 -4.76 8.59 -7.76
N ALA A 40 -5.80 8.94 -8.52
CA ALA A 40 -7.08 8.24 -8.45
C ALA A 40 -6.95 6.74 -8.76
N ALA A 41 -6.09 6.36 -9.68
CA ALA A 41 -5.88 4.95 -10.03
C ALA A 41 -5.39 4.12 -8.83
N SER A 42 -4.55 4.71 -7.98
CA SER A 42 -4.02 4.03 -6.79
C SER A 42 -5.08 3.76 -5.72
N GLN A 43 -6.21 4.44 -5.79
CA GLN A 43 -7.31 4.33 -4.82
C GLN A 43 -8.42 3.38 -5.29
N ASP A 44 -8.35 2.93 -6.52
CA ASP A 44 -9.39 2.14 -7.16
C ASP A 44 -8.94 0.68 -7.29
N PHE A 45 -9.59 -0.19 -6.53
CA PHE A 45 -9.26 -1.63 -6.47
C PHE A 45 -9.34 -2.29 -7.85
N ALA A 46 -10.41 -2.00 -8.61
CA ALA A 46 -10.60 -2.57 -9.93
C ALA A 46 -9.54 -2.09 -10.92
N LYS A 47 -9.14 -0.82 -10.81
CA LYS A 47 -8.11 -0.23 -11.67
C LYS A 47 -6.75 -0.87 -11.39
N VAL A 48 -6.38 -1.03 -10.13
CA VAL A 48 -5.09 -1.66 -9.76
C VAL A 48 -5.07 -3.11 -10.25
N ARG A 49 -6.17 -3.83 -10.07
CA ARG A 49 -6.29 -5.20 -10.58
C ARG A 49 -6.15 -5.27 -12.09
N SER A 50 -6.79 -4.35 -12.82
CA SER A 50 -6.66 -4.24 -14.28
C SER A 50 -5.23 -4.01 -14.73
N LEU A 51 -4.51 -3.13 -14.05
CA LEU A 51 -3.11 -2.83 -14.36
C LEU A 51 -2.23 -4.06 -14.12
N ARG A 52 -2.44 -4.76 -13.01
CA ARG A 52 -1.76 -6.02 -12.70
C ARG A 52 -1.95 -7.03 -13.85
N ASP A 53 -3.19 -7.21 -14.27
CA ASP A 53 -3.53 -8.21 -15.28
C ASP A 53 -3.02 -7.81 -16.67
N TYR A 54 -3.17 -6.52 -17.03
CA TYR A 54 -2.73 -6.02 -18.33
C TYR A 54 -1.20 -6.15 -18.50
N HIS A 55 -0.43 -5.81 -17.48
CA HIS A 55 1.02 -5.86 -17.52
C HIS A 55 1.59 -7.22 -17.09
N GLU A 56 0.74 -8.14 -16.66
CA GLU A 56 1.12 -9.47 -16.19
C GLU A 56 2.24 -9.41 -15.13
N ILE A 57 2.11 -8.47 -14.19
CA ILE A 57 3.07 -8.27 -13.11
C ILE A 57 2.35 -8.26 -11.77
N PRO A 58 2.75 -9.10 -10.80
CA PRO A 58 2.05 -9.18 -9.51
C PRO A 58 2.25 -7.94 -8.65
N VAL A 59 1.26 -7.68 -7.79
CA VAL A 59 1.38 -6.69 -6.71
C VAL A 59 1.85 -7.45 -5.47
N CYS A 60 3.03 -7.12 -4.97
CA CYS A 60 3.60 -7.80 -3.80
C CYS A 60 3.27 -7.11 -2.48
N ALA A 61 2.90 -5.84 -2.52
CA ALA A 61 2.53 -5.07 -1.33
C ALA A 61 1.64 -3.90 -1.72
N VAL A 62 0.76 -3.52 -0.81
CA VAL A 62 0.00 -2.28 -0.87
C VAL A 62 0.51 -1.38 0.25
N HIS A 63 1.01 -0.21 -0.10
CA HIS A 63 1.44 0.78 0.87
C HIS A 63 0.26 1.67 1.22
N ALA A 64 -0.16 1.64 2.48
CA ALA A 64 -1.30 2.41 2.95
C ALA A 64 -1.07 3.91 2.80
N PRO A 65 -2.16 4.72 2.64
CA PRO A 65 -2.05 6.17 2.51
C PRO A 65 -1.72 6.83 3.86
N CYS A 66 -0.43 6.81 4.23
CA CYS A 66 0.08 7.24 5.53
C CYS A 66 0.76 8.61 5.51
N LEU A 67 0.84 9.28 4.36
CA LEU A 67 1.52 10.56 4.23
C LEU A 67 0.58 11.72 4.55
N LEU A 68 1.16 12.88 4.88
CA LEU A 68 0.38 14.10 5.14
C LEU A 68 -0.50 14.48 3.94
N ILE A 69 0.03 14.36 2.73
CA ILE A 69 -0.71 14.68 1.50
C ILE A 69 -1.86 13.71 1.23
N THR A 70 -1.86 12.56 1.87
CA THR A 70 -2.88 11.53 1.69
C THR A 70 -3.87 11.46 2.85
N GLN A 71 -3.89 12.47 3.72
CA GLN A 71 -4.74 12.46 4.93
C GLN A 71 -6.21 12.19 4.65
N ARG A 72 -6.71 12.62 3.50
CA ARG A 72 -8.13 12.48 3.13
C ARG A 72 -8.42 11.31 2.20
N VAL A 73 -7.40 10.58 1.80
CA VAL A 73 -7.61 9.39 0.96
C VAL A 73 -8.30 8.33 1.80
N TRP A 74 -9.47 7.88 1.32
CA TRP A 74 -10.33 6.92 2.01
C TRP A 74 -10.81 7.38 3.40
N GLY A 75 -10.99 8.70 3.56
CA GLY A 75 -11.41 9.30 4.82
C GLY A 75 -10.24 9.71 5.69
N THR A 76 -10.53 10.09 6.92
CA THR A 76 -9.55 10.63 7.88
C THR A 76 -9.26 9.69 9.04
N ASP A 77 -10.03 8.62 9.19
CA ASP A 77 -9.80 7.61 10.22
C ASP A 77 -8.62 6.71 9.84
N PRO A 78 -7.54 6.70 10.62
CA PRO A 78 -6.38 5.88 10.28
C PRO A 78 -6.70 4.38 10.23
N TRP A 79 -7.55 3.87 11.11
CA TRP A 79 -7.95 2.46 11.08
C TRP A 79 -8.76 2.11 9.83
N GLY A 80 -9.67 2.99 9.45
CA GLY A 80 -10.45 2.82 8.22
C GLY A 80 -9.55 2.73 6.98
N LYS A 81 -8.49 3.53 6.95
CA LYS A 81 -7.51 3.48 5.84
C LYS A 81 -6.77 2.15 5.80
N LEU A 82 -6.42 1.58 6.95
CA LEU A 82 -5.73 0.29 7.01
C LEU A 82 -6.66 -0.85 6.61
N GLU A 83 -7.93 -0.79 6.99
CA GLU A 83 -8.94 -1.75 6.56
C GLU A 83 -9.11 -1.73 5.05
N MET A 84 -9.23 -0.54 4.45
CA MET A 84 -9.31 -0.38 2.99
C MET A 84 -8.04 -0.90 2.30
N SER A 85 -6.88 -0.64 2.89
CA SER A 85 -5.60 -1.12 2.34
C SER A 85 -5.54 -2.64 2.35
N ALA A 86 -6.03 -3.28 3.41
CA ALA A 86 -6.11 -4.74 3.49
C ALA A 86 -7.09 -5.31 2.47
N GLU A 87 -8.22 -4.66 2.26
CA GLU A 87 -9.20 -5.07 1.24
C GLU A 87 -8.59 -4.96 -0.16
N MET A 88 -7.89 -3.87 -0.45
CA MET A 88 -7.20 -3.73 -1.74
C MET A 88 -6.15 -4.82 -1.91
N ALA A 89 -5.33 -5.07 -0.89
CA ALA A 89 -4.31 -6.10 -0.93
C ALA A 89 -4.92 -7.46 -1.24
N HIS A 90 -6.03 -7.80 -0.60
CA HIS A 90 -6.75 -9.04 -0.87
C HIS A 90 -7.24 -9.10 -2.33
N GLU A 91 -7.87 -8.03 -2.81
CA GLU A 91 -8.40 -7.95 -4.18
C GLU A 91 -7.33 -8.11 -5.25
N VAL A 92 -6.15 -7.57 -5.02
CA VAL A 92 -5.06 -7.61 -6.01
C VAL A 92 -4.07 -8.76 -5.78
N GLY A 93 -4.27 -9.55 -4.72
CA GLY A 93 -3.44 -10.69 -4.42
C GLY A 93 -2.11 -10.36 -3.74
N ALA A 94 -2.00 -9.20 -3.12
CA ALA A 94 -0.81 -8.81 -2.37
C ALA A 94 -0.88 -9.37 -0.94
N PRO A 95 0.18 -10.00 -0.44
CA PRO A 95 0.16 -10.58 0.91
C PRO A 95 0.45 -9.59 2.03
N VAL A 96 0.87 -8.36 1.72
CA VAL A 96 1.39 -7.42 2.69
C VAL A 96 0.80 -6.03 2.48
N VAL A 97 0.45 -5.37 3.59
CA VAL A 97 0.20 -3.93 3.65
C VAL A 97 1.36 -3.28 4.40
N VAL A 98 1.96 -2.27 3.80
CA VAL A 98 3.00 -1.45 4.43
C VAL A 98 2.33 -0.23 5.06
N VAL A 99 2.67 0.07 6.30
CA VAL A 99 2.12 1.18 7.05
C VAL A 99 3.22 1.94 7.78
N HIS A 100 3.08 3.26 7.90
CA HIS A 100 3.99 4.07 8.71
C HIS A 100 3.51 4.13 10.16
N PRO A 101 4.43 4.36 11.12
CA PRO A 101 4.04 4.63 12.50
C PRO A 101 3.15 5.88 12.60
N PRO A 102 2.33 5.98 13.64
CA PRO A 102 1.52 7.18 13.87
C PRO A 102 2.35 8.45 13.98
N PHE A 103 1.77 9.57 13.53
CA PHE A 103 2.38 10.88 13.77
C PHE A 103 2.29 11.27 15.24
N ARG A 104 3.15 12.16 15.70
CA ARG A 104 3.20 12.60 17.10
C ARG A 104 1.88 13.15 17.64
N TRP A 105 1.08 13.76 16.78
CA TRP A 105 -0.21 14.33 17.17
C TRP A 105 -1.34 13.32 17.20
N GLN A 106 -1.14 12.14 16.63
CA GLN A 106 -2.12 11.06 16.59
C GLN A 106 -2.01 10.20 17.87
N LYS A 107 -2.21 10.82 19.02
CA LYS A 107 -1.94 10.19 20.32
C LYS A 107 -2.80 8.95 20.59
N GLU A 108 -4.09 9.04 20.26
CA GLU A 108 -5.01 7.93 20.45
C GLU A 108 -4.63 6.75 19.53
N TYR A 109 -4.42 7.03 18.26
CA TYR A 109 -3.98 6.04 17.29
C TYR A 109 -2.64 5.40 17.71
N ALA A 110 -1.71 6.20 18.20
CA ALA A 110 -0.40 5.72 18.67
C ALA A 110 -0.54 4.79 19.88
N ALA A 111 -1.43 5.11 20.81
CA ALA A 111 -1.65 4.29 22.01
C ALA A 111 -2.23 2.91 21.66
N GLU A 112 -3.04 2.83 20.61
CA GLU A 112 -3.72 1.60 20.19
C GLU A 112 -2.99 0.86 19.07
N PHE A 113 -1.90 1.41 18.55
CA PHE A 113 -1.32 1.01 17.26
C PHE A 113 -0.90 -0.47 17.24
N ILE A 114 -0.15 -0.91 18.22
CA ILE A 114 0.40 -2.28 18.25
C ILE A 114 -0.74 -3.31 18.33
N GLU A 115 -1.66 -3.09 19.26
CA GLU A 115 -2.80 -4.00 19.47
C GLU A 115 -3.75 -3.97 18.28
N GLY A 116 -3.97 -2.79 17.69
CA GLY A 116 -4.83 -2.63 16.54
C GLY A 116 -4.27 -3.33 15.30
N ILE A 117 -2.97 -3.23 15.05
CA ILE A 117 -2.31 -3.95 13.95
C ILE A 117 -2.45 -5.46 14.16
N ALA A 118 -2.17 -5.94 15.36
CA ALA A 118 -2.31 -7.37 15.67
C ALA A 118 -3.75 -7.86 15.45
N SER A 119 -4.73 -7.05 15.83
CA SER A 119 -6.14 -7.35 15.62
C SER A 119 -6.50 -7.42 14.12
N LEU A 120 -6.00 -6.49 13.32
CA LEU A 120 -6.22 -6.52 11.87
C LEU A 120 -5.60 -7.76 11.24
N GLU A 121 -4.39 -8.11 11.62
CA GLU A 121 -3.73 -9.33 11.12
C GLU A 121 -4.51 -10.59 11.49
N ALA A 122 -5.10 -10.63 12.68
CA ALA A 122 -5.89 -11.77 13.13
C ALA A 122 -7.20 -11.93 12.35
N GLN A 123 -7.73 -10.84 11.79
CA GLN A 123 -8.98 -10.82 11.05
C GLN A 123 -8.81 -11.01 9.55
N THR A 124 -7.59 -10.97 9.04
CA THR A 124 -7.29 -11.05 7.61
C THR A 124 -6.16 -12.04 7.38
N GLU A 125 -5.93 -12.40 6.12
CA GLU A 125 -4.75 -13.17 5.72
C GLU A 125 -3.59 -12.25 5.33
N ILE A 126 -3.76 -10.94 5.49
CA ILE A 126 -2.79 -9.92 5.11
C ILE A 126 -1.86 -9.65 6.30
N SER A 127 -0.57 -9.63 6.06
CA SER A 127 0.43 -9.19 7.03
C SER A 127 0.59 -7.67 6.96
N PHE A 128 0.82 -7.03 8.11
CA PHE A 128 1.10 -5.60 8.18
C PHE A 128 2.57 -5.38 8.53
N ALA A 129 3.29 -4.74 7.63
CA ALA A 129 4.69 -4.39 7.84
C ALA A 129 4.80 -2.91 8.20
N VAL A 130 5.35 -2.63 9.37
CA VAL A 130 5.55 -1.24 9.82
C VAL A 130 6.91 -0.77 9.30
N GLU A 131 6.87 0.23 8.41
CA GLU A 131 8.08 0.80 7.84
C GLU A 131 8.65 1.87 8.76
N ASN A 132 9.93 1.76 9.10
CA ASN A 132 10.60 2.78 9.90
C ASN A 132 10.62 4.10 9.17
N MET A 133 10.12 5.14 9.84
CA MET A 133 10.24 6.50 9.34
C MET A 133 11.50 7.12 9.93
N TYR A 134 12.24 7.81 9.08
CA TYR A 134 13.37 8.59 9.55
C TYR A 134 12.84 9.80 10.35
N PRO A 135 13.34 10.05 11.55
CA PRO A 135 12.88 11.16 12.38
C PRO A 135 13.24 12.54 11.82
#